data_36f387259840357bf1d99ca7b1df94ea
#
_entry.id   36f387259840357bf1d99ca7b1df94ea
#
_cell.length_a   1.000
_cell.length_b   1.000
_cell.length_c   1.000
_cell.angle_alpha   90.00
_cell.angle_beta   90.00
_cell.angle_gamma   90.00
#
_symmetry.space_group_name_H-M   'P 1'
#
loop_
_entity.id
_entity.type
_entity.pdbx_description
1 polymer ?
#
loop_
_entity_poly.entity_id
_entity_poly.type
_entity_poly.pdbx_seq_one_letter_code
_entity_poly.pdbx_strand_id
1 'polypeptide(L)'
;MSRHRRAKSTGRRKKCFSRRAFLAGLGVAACGAGGYLLRRRLDQPAGGEVPAAPNPALPSGEWRAVWVSYLELAGMDLTSADAFRADAAALLDNCAALGLNTVLVQVRPFGDALYSSALYPWSHLCTGVQGQDPGFDPLDILLTEAHGRGLSLEAWVNPYRLRSSAACPPSLADTNLANTHPDWVCTVGEGLYLNPAIPEAADYVVQGVAELVQNYPLDGIHFDDYFYPTTDASLDAAQFAASGAADLGAWRRQNVTRLVKAVYDTVKAVDPTLRFGISPQGNPDNDRNTQYSDVFAWLAAAGDAAVVDYLCPQVYWGYGYTLQSGSTRFGFEKIVPAWLAMPRAADVALYFGLGAYRIGVGDGGANPDSTTQWSTGNALARQVSDLRSQNADGWALYRYDSLFRSSVPELAECERTALQTLL
;
A
#
# COMPACT_ATOMS: atom_id res chain seq x y z
N MET A 1 -40.84 46.36 -10.52
CA MET A 1 -39.42 46.33 -10.95
C MET A 1 -38.56 45.85 -9.77
N SER A 2 -38.14 44.63 -9.75
CA SER A 2 -37.19 44.12 -8.77
C SER A 2 -36.25 43.15 -9.47
N ARG A 3 -34.96 43.48 -9.48
CA ARG A 3 -33.89 42.69 -10.13
C ARG A 3 -33.32 41.68 -9.14
N HIS A 4 -33.58 40.38 -9.35
CA HIS A 4 -32.89 39.33 -8.64
C HIS A 4 -31.46 39.17 -9.26
N ARG A 5 -30.46 39.46 -8.44
CA ARG A 5 -29.06 39.06 -8.73
C ARG A 5 -28.90 37.58 -8.45
N ARG A 6 -28.56 36.79 -9.46
CA ARG A 6 -28.06 35.42 -9.32
C ARG A 6 -26.64 35.45 -8.77
N ALA A 7 -26.44 34.87 -7.59
CA ALA A 7 -25.10 34.55 -7.10
C ALA A 7 -24.55 33.33 -7.87
N LYS A 8 -23.33 33.45 -8.41
CA LYS A 8 -22.61 32.33 -8.98
C LYS A 8 -22.03 31.51 -7.81
N SER A 9 -22.55 30.30 -7.63
CA SER A 9 -21.91 29.32 -6.75
C SER A 9 -20.68 28.75 -7.45
N THR A 10 -19.50 29.02 -6.89
CA THR A 10 -18.26 28.35 -7.26
C THR A 10 -18.35 26.92 -6.76
N GLY A 11 -18.63 25.99 -7.66
CA GLY A 11 -18.67 24.57 -7.37
C GLY A 11 -17.27 24.04 -7.01
N ARG A 12 -17.05 23.86 -5.73
CA ARG A 12 -15.89 23.12 -5.22
C ARG A 12 -16.00 21.66 -5.71
N ARG A 13 -15.12 21.25 -6.61
CA ARG A 13 -15.04 19.86 -7.10
C ARG A 13 -14.86 18.93 -5.89
N LYS A 14 -15.89 18.14 -5.59
CA LYS A 14 -15.80 17.05 -4.60
C LYS A 14 -14.83 16.01 -5.13
N LYS A 15 -13.69 15.82 -4.44
CA LYS A 15 -12.74 14.76 -4.73
C LYS A 15 -13.38 13.39 -4.43
N CYS A 16 -13.06 12.42 -5.27
CA CYS A 16 -13.63 11.07 -5.31
C CYS A 16 -13.21 10.24 -4.10
N PHE A 17 -14.11 9.96 -3.16
CA PHE A 17 -13.87 9.00 -2.07
C PHE A 17 -15.14 8.26 -1.69
N SER A 18 -15.20 6.99 -2.00
CA SER A 18 -16.13 6.05 -1.38
C SER A 18 -15.47 4.71 -1.15
N ARG A 19 -15.38 4.30 0.11
CA ARG A 19 -14.79 3.03 0.56
C ARG A 19 -15.59 1.77 0.18
N ARG A 20 -16.71 1.89 -0.52
CA ARG A 20 -17.62 0.76 -0.80
C ARG A 20 -17.53 0.17 -2.22
N ALA A 21 -16.64 0.69 -3.07
CA ALA A 21 -16.55 0.25 -4.46
C ALA A 21 -15.11 -0.17 -4.80
N PHE A 22 -14.68 -1.28 -4.24
CA PHE A 22 -13.38 -1.84 -4.55
C PHE A 22 -13.48 -3.34 -4.74
N LEU A 23 -13.46 -3.76 -5.98
CA LEU A 23 -13.28 -5.17 -6.33
C LEU A 23 -13.27 -5.42 -7.85
N ALA A 24 -12.29 -6.06 -8.40
CA ALA A 24 -12.06 -6.88 -9.60
C ALA A 24 -11.08 -6.50 -10.72
N GLY A 25 -10.37 -7.23 -11.28
CA GLY A 25 -9.66 -8.08 -12.06
C GLY A 25 -8.95 -8.00 -13.40
N LEU A 26 -8.06 -8.43 -14.04
CA LEU A 26 -7.11 -9.32 -14.70
C LEU A 26 -6.67 -9.17 -16.16
N GLY A 27 -5.67 -9.64 -16.71
CA GLY A 27 -4.75 -10.63 -17.11
C GLY A 27 -4.03 -10.68 -18.48
N VAL A 28 -2.79 -11.17 -18.58
CA VAL A 28 -1.92 -11.95 -19.55
C VAL A 28 -1.19 -11.34 -20.76
N ALA A 29 0.04 -11.54 -21.06
CA ALA A 29 0.92 -12.53 -21.66
C ALA A 29 2.36 -12.07 -21.97
N ALA A 30 3.32 -12.99 -21.84
CA ALA A 30 4.75 -12.80 -22.04
C ALA A 30 5.19 -12.95 -23.51
N CYS A 31 6.24 -12.28 -23.86
CA CYS A 31 7.41 -12.59 -24.70
C CYS A 31 7.95 -11.32 -25.38
N GLY A 32 9.03 -10.76 -24.88
CA GLY A 32 9.73 -9.67 -25.59
C GLY A 32 10.67 -8.81 -24.74
N ALA A 33 10.62 -8.85 -23.42
CA ALA A 33 11.36 -7.91 -22.58
C ALA A 33 12.86 -8.19 -22.44
N GLY A 34 13.33 -9.44 -22.66
CA GLY A 34 14.74 -9.80 -22.51
C GLY A 34 15.69 -9.13 -23.51
N GLY A 35 15.20 -8.72 -24.67
CA GLY A 35 16.01 -8.09 -25.71
C GLY A 35 16.17 -6.57 -25.59
N TYR A 36 15.27 -5.90 -24.88
CA TYR A 36 15.26 -4.45 -24.77
C TYR A 36 16.17 -3.91 -23.67
N LEU A 37 16.24 -4.62 -22.54
CA LEU A 37 17.09 -4.24 -21.42
C LEU A 37 18.59 -4.37 -21.73
N LEU A 38 18.98 -5.31 -22.61
CA LEU A 38 20.37 -5.44 -23.03
C LEU A 38 20.81 -4.32 -23.99
N ARG A 39 19.90 -3.71 -24.73
CA ARG A 39 20.24 -2.67 -25.71
C ARG A 39 20.49 -1.30 -25.08
N ARG A 40 19.79 -0.97 -23.99
CA ARG A 40 19.97 0.31 -23.29
C ARG A 40 21.31 0.42 -22.55
N ARG A 41 21.93 -0.71 -22.17
CA ARG A 41 23.26 -0.73 -21.53
C ARG A 41 24.42 -0.42 -22.47
N LEU A 42 24.21 -0.48 -23.80
CA LEU A 42 25.25 -0.30 -24.79
C LEU A 42 25.37 1.12 -25.35
N ASP A 43 24.37 1.98 -25.13
CA ASP A 43 24.28 3.32 -25.73
C ASP A 43 24.47 4.48 -24.72
N GLN A 44 24.86 4.21 -23.47
CA GLN A 44 25.24 5.27 -22.52
C GLN A 44 26.72 5.60 -22.65
N PRO A 45 27.10 6.90 -22.81
CA PRO A 45 28.49 7.30 -22.73
C PRO A 45 28.99 7.05 -21.30
N ALA A 46 30.21 6.53 -21.17
CA ALA A 46 30.88 6.28 -19.91
C ALA A 46 31.05 7.57 -19.10
N GLY A 47 30.03 7.93 -18.33
CA GLY A 47 30.10 8.89 -17.24
C GLY A 47 30.46 8.11 -15.97
N GLY A 48 31.43 8.63 -15.21
CA GLY A 48 31.99 7.94 -14.05
C GLY A 48 30.92 7.49 -13.07
N GLU A 49 31.01 6.21 -12.64
CA GLU A 49 30.21 5.64 -11.58
C GLU A 49 30.35 6.49 -10.32
N VAL A 50 29.31 7.22 -9.96
CA VAL A 50 29.12 7.65 -8.59
C VAL A 50 28.76 6.36 -7.83
N PRO A 51 29.54 5.92 -6.85
CA PRO A 51 29.18 4.75 -6.06
C PRO A 51 27.79 5.03 -5.46
N ALA A 52 26.81 4.15 -5.72
CA ALA A 52 25.54 4.21 -5.03
C ALA A 52 25.84 4.23 -3.52
N ALA A 53 25.30 5.19 -2.80
CA ALA A 53 25.40 5.19 -1.35
C ALA A 53 24.85 3.84 -0.86
N PRO A 54 25.52 3.15 0.08
CA PRO A 54 25.01 1.90 0.60
C PRO A 54 23.62 2.13 1.15
N ASN A 55 22.65 1.24 0.81
CA ASN A 55 21.34 1.26 1.41
C ASN A 55 21.48 1.39 2.93
N PRO A 56 20.73 2.31 3.57
CA PRO A 56 20.76 2.39 5.01
C PRO A 56 20.40 1.01 5.59
N ALA A 57 21.15 0.59 6.61
CA ALA A 57 20.84 -0.66 7.30
C ALA A 57 19.39 -0.65 7.77
N LEU A 58 18.70 -1.80 7.66
CA LEU A 58 17.35 -1.96 8.17
C LEU A 58 17.24 -1.41 9.60
N PRO A 59 16.12 -0.75 9.97
CA PRO A 59 15.99 -0.19 11.30
C PRO A 59 16.28 -1.22 12.38
N SER A 60 17.33 -1.02 13.16
CA SER A 60 17.61 -1.86 14.32
C SER A 60 16.65 -1.46 15.43
N GLY A 61 15.87 -2.40 15.95
CA GLY A 61 14.88 -2.16 17.00
C GLY A 61 13.45 -2.13 16.49
N GLU A 62 12.57 -1.40 17.17
CA GLU A 62 11.15 -1.30 16.83
C GLU A 62 10.92 -0.65 15.46
N TRP A 63 10.17 -1.30 14.59
CA TRP A 63 9.73 -0.71 13.33
C TRP A 63 8.60 0.29 13.56
N ARG A 64 8.77 1.54 13.11
CA ARG A 64 7.85 2.65 13.32
C ARG A 64 7.57 3.33 12.00
N ALA A 65 6.45 2.99 11.38
CA ALA A 65 6.15 3.43 10.01
C ALA A 65 4.91 4.30 9.90
N VAL A 66 4.78 4.95 8.74
CA VAL A 66 3.56 5.63 8.31
C VAL A 66 3.29 5.37 6.84
N TRP A 67 2.01 5.20 6.49
CA TRP A 67 1.60 5.14 5.09
C TRP A 67 1.44 6.53 4.50
N VAL A 68 2.09 6.73 3.37
CA VAL A 68 1.93 7.88 2.47
C VAL A 68 1.27 7.38 1.19
N SER A 69 -0.04 7.56 1.11
CA SER A 69 -0.85 7.05 0.00
C SER A 69 -0.84 7.99 -1.20
N TYR A 70 -1.40 7.55 -2.31
CA TYR A 70 -1.63 8.41 -3.48
C TYR A 70 -2.48 9.66 -3.15
N LEU A 71 -3.17 9.68 -2.01
CA LEU A 71 -3.96 10.81 -1.56
C LEU A 71 -3.10 11.95 -1.04
N GLU A 72 -2.05 11.63 -0.29
CA GLU A 72 -1.01 12.56 0.14
C GLU A 72 -0.26 13.10 -1.07
N LEU A 73 0.15 12.19 -1.98
CA LEU A 73 0.89 12.54 -3.19
C LEU A 73 0.09 13.45 -4.14
N ALA A 74 -1.22 13.20 -4.28
CA ALA A 74 -2.14 14.06 -5.05
C ALA A 74 -2.31 15.47 -4.44
N GLY A 75 -1.86 15.69 -3.23
CA GLY A 75 -1.88 16.99 -2.54
C GLY A 75 -0.56 17.77 -2.63
N MET A 76 0.50 17.15 -3.20
CA MET A 76 1.80 17.76 -3.41
C MET A 76 1.85 18.57 -4.70
N ASP A 77 2.78 19.51 -4.78
CA ASP A 77 3.04 20.28 -6.00
C ASP A 77 3.98 19.51 -6.94
N LEU A 78 3.39 18.86 -7.95
CA LEU A 78 4.12 18.11 -8.98
C LEU A 78 4.38 18.95 -10.25
N THR A 79 4.32 20.29 -10.18
CA THR A 79 4.57 21.18 -11.33
C THR A 79 6.05 21.29 -11.70
N SER A 80 6.95 21.00 -10.77
CA SER A 80 8.40 20.94 -11.00
C SER A 80 9.10 20.04 -9.97
N ALA A 81 10.31 19.59 -10.31
CA ALA A 81 11.15 18.81 -9.39
C ALA A 81 11.43 19.55 -8.08
N ASP A 82 11.68 20.87 -8.13
CA ASP A 82 12.00 21.67 -6.95
C ASP A 82 10.78 21.87 -6.04
N ALA A 83 9.60 22.10 -6.63
CA ALA A 83 8.34 22.22 -5.86
C ALA A 83 7.99 20.91 -5.20
N PHE A 84 8.08 19.80 -5.94
CA PHE A 84 7.84 18.45 -5.38
C PHE A 84 8.84 18.10 -4.29
N ARG A 85 10.13 18.41 -4.48
CA ARG A 85 11.18 18.21 -3.47
C ARG A 85 10.88 18.97 -2.17
N ALA A 86 10.42 20.21 -2.26
CA ALA A 86 10.06 21.00 -1.09
C ALA A 86 8.92 20.37 -0.29
N ASP A 87 7.88 19.89 -0.96
CA ASP A 87 6.76 19.20 -0.31
C ASP A 87 7.15 17.82 0.26
N ALA A 88 7.99 17.07 -0.46
CA ALA A 88 8.55 15.79 0.00
C ALA A 88 9.43 15.99 1.25
N ALA A 89 10.31 16.99 1.22
CA ALA A 89 11.15 17.34 2.36
C ALA A 89 10.31 17.68 3.60
N ALA A 90 9.30 18.52 3.46
CA ALA A 90 8.42 18.91 4.57
C ALA A 90 7.63 17.71 5.14
N LEU A 91 7.17 16.79 4.27
CA LEU A 91 6.51 15.55 4.70
C LEU A 91 7.46 14.66 5.52
N LEU A 92 8.66 14.44 5.00
CA LEU A 92 9.65 13.57 5.62
C LEU A 92 10.26 14.17 6.89
N ASP A 93 10.41 15.50 6.96
CA ASP A 93 10.78 16.22 8.20
C ASP A 93 9.76 15.94 9.32
N ASN A 94 8.47 15.99 9.01
CA ASN A 94 7.42 15.67 9.96
C ASN A 94 7.50 14.20 10.44
N CYS A 95 7.79 13.26 9.53
CA CYS A 95 7.95 11.85 9.87
C CYS A 95 9.15 11.63 10.80
N ALA A 96 10.30 12.22 10.47
CA ALA A 96 11.52 12.14 11.29
C ALA A 96 11.32 12.81 12.67
N ALA A 97 10.69 14.00 12.71
CA ALA A 97 10.40 14.72 13.94
C ALA A 97 9.43 13.95 14.87
N LEU A 98 8.53 13.13 14.32
CA LEU A 98 7.67 12.24 15.10
C LEU A 98 8.42 10.99 15.59
N GLY A 99 9.69 10.78 15.22
CA GLY A 99 10.47 9.60 15.60
C GLY A 99 10.15 8.34 14.79
N LEU A 100 9.51 8.47 13.63
CA LEU A 100 9.34 7.38 12.67
C LEU A 100 10.69 7.01 12.05
N ASN A 101 10.82 5.77 11.59
CA ASN A 101 12.03 5.28 10.91
C ASN A 101 11.76 4.69 9.52
N THR A 102 10.49 4.57 9.12
CA THR A 102 10.09 4.01 7.83
C THR A 102 8.90 4.77 7.26
N VAL A 103 8.89 4.98 5.94
CA VAL A 103 7.74 5.48 5.18
C VAL A 103 7.34 4.46 4.12
N LEU A 104 6.04 4.12 4.09
CA LEU A 104 5.44 3.23 3.10
C LEU A 104 4.77 4.11 2.04
N VAL A 105 5.46 4.35 0.92
CA VAL A 105 5.01 5.30 -0.11
C VAL A 105 4.33 4.57 -1.26
N GLN A 106 3.08 4.93 -1.56
CA GLN A 106 2.29 4.30 -2.61
C GLN A 106 2.71 4.79 -4.01
N VAL A 107 3.74 4.15 -4.56
CA VAL A 107 4.34 4.52 -5.85
C VAL A 107 3.59 3.96 -7.06
N ARG A 108 2.77 2.91 -6.85
CA ARG A 108 1.94 2.30 -7.89
C ARG A 108 0.51 2.04 -7.39
N PRO A 109 -0.33 3.09 -7.29
CA PRO A 109 -1.70 2.97 -6.79
C PRO A 109 -2.68 2.38 -7.80
N PHE A 110 -2.39 2.49 -9.09
CA PHE A 110 -3.19 2.03 -10.22
C PHE A 110 -2.29 1.28 -11.22
N GLY A 111 -2.77 0.98 -12.41
CA GLY A 111 -1.91 0.43 -13.48
C GLY A 111 -0.98 1.48 -14.10
N ASP A 112 -0.39 2.33 -13.27
CA ASP A 112 0.51 3.43 -13.61
C ASP A 112 1.59 3.59 -12.53
N ALA A 113 2.62 4.39 -12.79
CA ALA A 113 3.78 4.54 -11.93
C ALA A 113 4.07 6.01 -11.59
N LEU A 114 4.46 6.29 -10.34
CA LEU A 114 5.04 7.56 -9.89
C LEU A 114 6.58 7.52 -9.96
N TYR A 115 7.09 6.77 -10.92
CA TYR A 115 8.51 6.61 -11.19
C TYR A 115 8.73 6.28 -12.67
N SER A 116 9.95 6.42 -13.17
CA SER A 116 10.30 6.09 -14.55
C SER A 116 10.22 4.57 -14.75
N SER A 117 9.23 4.10 -15.52
CA SER A 117 8.97 2.69 -15.79
C SER A 117 8.97 2.41 -17.29
N ALA A 118 9.56 1.26 -17.68
CA ALA A 118 9.43 0.73 -19.03
C ALA A 118 8.15 -0.10 -19.22
N LEU A 119 7.48 -0.46 -18.14
CA LEU A 119 6.31 -1.35 -18.10
C LEU A 119 5.00 -0.58 -17.91
N TYR A 120 5.01 0.45 -17.08
CA TYR A 120 3.81 1.20 -16.69
C TYR A 120 3.85 2.63 -17.21
N PRO A 121 2.71 3.19 -17.66
CA PRO A 121 2.63 4.61 -17.97
C PRO A 121 2.84 5.46 -16.74
N TRP A 122 3.33 6.69 -16.92
CA TRP A 122 3.35 7.69 -15.84
C TRP A 122 1.98 7.87 -15.20
N SER A 123 1.93 8.00 -13.89
CA SER A 123 0.68 8.20 -13.17
C SER A 123 0.03 9.54 -13.52
N HIS A 124 -1.30 9.52 -13.66
CA HIS A 124 -2.10 10.74 -13.80
C HIS A 124 -1.92 11.72 -12.63
N LEU A 125 -1.42 11.26 -11.49
CA LEU A 125 -1.12 12.11 -10.34
C LEU A 125 -0.01 13.11 -10.64
N CYS A 126 0.94 12.75 -11.52
CA CYS A 126 2.07 13.58 -11.86
C CYS A 126 1.69 14.84 -12.64
N THR A 127 0.78 14.72 -13.61
CA THR A 127 0.46 15.81 -14.56
C THR A 127 -1.04 16.04 -14.74
N GLY A 128 -1.86 15.19 -14.14
CA GLY A 128 -3.31 15.12 -14.38
C GLY A 128 -3.69 14.19 -15.55
N VAL A 129 -2.71 13.73 -16.35
CA VAL A 129 -2.91 12.85 -17.52
C VAL A 129 -2.03 11.61 -17.38
N GLN A 130 -2.64 10.42 -17.39
CA GLN A 130 -1.88 9.16 -17.36
C GLN A 130 -1.04 9.00 -18.62
N GLY A 131 0.23 8.63 -18.48
CA GLY A 131 1.20 8.46 -19.56
C GLY A 131 1.98 9.72 -19.92
N GLN A 132 1.62 10.88 -19.38
CA GLN A 132 2.37 12.11 -19.60
C GLN A 132 3.55 12.19 -18.63
N ASP A 133 4.77 12.29 -19.16
CA ASP A 133 6.00 12.46 -18.41
C ASP A 133 6.01 13.81 -17.67
N PRO A 134 6.24 13.83 -16.33
CA PRO A 134 6.37 15.07 -15.56
C PRO A 134 7.70 15.81 -15.78
N GLY A 135 8.67 15.19 -16.48
CA GLY A 135 10.01 15.75 -16.68
C GLY A 135 10.98 15.54 -15.50
N PHE A 136 10.58 14.82 -14.48
CA PHE A 136 11.40 14.40 -13.34
C PHE A 136 10.87 13.11 -12.71
N ASP A 137 11.66 12.47 -11.87
CA ASP A 137 11.28 11.23 -11.20
C ASP A 137 10.89 11.48 -9.73
N PRO A 138 9.58 11.39 -9.40
CA PRO A 138 9.11 11.59 -8.03
C PRO A 138 9.68 10.58 -7.02
N LEU A 139 9.88 9.32 -7.41
CA LEU A 139 10.40 8.30 -6.51
C LEU A 139 11.87 8.54 -6.17
N ASP A 140 12.68 8.94 -7.14
CA ASP A 140 14.09 9.28 -6.92
C ASP A 140 14.24 10.45 -5.93
N ILE A 141 13.39 11.47 -6.07
CA ILE A 141 13.34 12.59 -5.13
C ILE A 141 12.95 12.12 -3.72
N LEU A 142 11.88 11.31 -3.61
CA LEU A 142 11.41 10.80 -2.31
C LEU A 142 12.46 9.95 -1.60
N LEU A 143 13.16 9.08 -2.33
CA LEU A 143 14.27 8.26 -1.81
C LEU A 143 15.42 9.13 -1.31
N THR A 144 15.87 10.08 -2.13
CA THR A 144 16.94 11.02 -1.76
C THR A 144 16.60 11.77 -0.47
N GLU A 145 15.38 12.30 -0.38
CA GLU A 145 14.93 13.06 0.78
C GLU A 145 14.70 12.18 2.03
N ALA A 146 14.21 10.95 1.87
CA ALA A 146 14.02 10.00 2.97
C ALA A 146 15.36 9.54 3.55
N HIS A 147 16.27 9.07 2.69
CA HIS A 147 17.59 8.60 3.12
C HIS A 147 18.44 9.73 3.74
N GLY A 148 18.34 10.96 3.22
CA GLY A 148 18.99 12.12 3.80
C GLY A 148 18.55 12.44 5.25
N ARG A 149 17.41 11.88 5.69
CA ARG A 149 16.86 11.98 7.05
C ARG A 149 17.01 10.71 7.88
N GLY A 150 17.65 9.69 7.34
CA GLY A 150 17.77 8.38 7.99
C GLY A 150 16.45 7.58 8.04
N LEU A 151 15.49 7.90 7.16
CA LEU A 151 14.25 7.17 7.01
C LEU A 151 14.40 6.12 5.91
N SER A 152 13.97 4.88 6.19
CA SER A 152 13.76 3.87 5.17
C SER A 152 12.52 4.18 4.35
N LEU A 153 12.56 3.87 3.04
CA LEU A 153 11.43 3.98 2.14
C LEU A 153 11.11 2.63 1.51
N GLU A 154 9.95 2.09 1.83
CA GLU A 154 9.41 0.91 1.17
C GLU A 154 8.38 1.31 0.11
N ALA A 155 8.51 0.80 -1.10
CA ALA A 155 7.60 1.10 -2.20
C ALA A 155 6.28 0.32 -2.04
N TRP A 156 5.19 1.03 -1.75
CA TRP A 156 3.87 0.43 -1.68
C TRP A 156 3.24 0.33 -3.06
N VAL A 157 2.89 -0.88 -3.44
CA VAL A 157 2.32 -1.27 -4.72
C VAL A 157 0.96 -1.93 -4.52
N ASN A 158 -0.06 -1.47 -5.24
CA ASN A 158 -1.29 -2.24 -5.43
C ASN A 158 -1.08 -3.21 -6.59
N PRO A 159 -1.06 -4.54 -6.37
CA PRO A 159 -0.66 -5.48 -7.42
C PRO A 159 -1.61 -5.50 -8.62
N TYR A 160 -2.91 -5.43 -8.37
CA TYR A 160 -3.91 -5.73 -9.41
C TYR A 160 -4.78 -4.55 -9.84
N ARG A 161 -4.77 -3.43 -9.13
CA ARG A 161 -5.68 -2.32 -9.42
C ARG A 161 -5.20 -1.46 -10.59
N LEU A 162 -6.00 -1.37 -11.65
CA LEU A 162 -5.76 -0.49 -12.81
C LEU A 162 -6.53 0.83 -12.71
N ARG A 163 -7.72 0.81 -12.10
CA ARG A 163 -8.62 1.94 -11.97
C ARG A 163 -9.58 1.71 -10.81
N SER A 164 -9.80 2.69 -9.96
CA SER A 164 -10.72 2.56 -8.82
C SER A 164 -12.16 2.94 -9.15
N SER A 165 -12.34 3.90 -10.05
CA SER A 165 -13.65 4.41 -10.51
C SER A 165 -13.50 5.12 -11.84
N ALA A 166 -14.61 5.47 -12.49
CA ALA A 166 -14.61 6.24 -13.74
C ALA A 166 -13.87 7.59 -13.67
N ALA A 167 -13.61 8.08 -12.47
CA ALA A 167 -12.91 9.35 -12.24
C ALA A 167 -11.46 9.18 -11.73
N CYS A 168 -10.97 7.93 -11.49
CA CYS A 168 -9.67 7.76 -10.84
C CYS A 168 -8.94 6.47 -11.30
N PRO A 169 -8.03 6.57 -12.28
CA PRO A 169 -7.73 7.73 -13.13
C PRO A 169 -8.87 8.06 -14.10
N PRO A 170 -9.05 9.33 -14.49
CA PRO A 170 -10.18 9.77 -15.34
C PRO A 170 -10.08 9.26 -16.78
N SER A 171 -8.87 9.04 -17.28
CA SER A 171 -8.58 8.41 -18.57
C SER A 171 -7.39 7.47 -18.41
N LEU A 172 -7.33 6.43 -19.25
CA LEU A 172 -6.22 5.48 -19.28
C LEU A 172 -5.36 5.79 -20.51
N ALA A 173 -4.04 5.74 -20.32
CA ALA A 173 -3.08 5.84 -21.42
C ALA A 173 -3.22 4.65 -22.38
N ASP A 174 -2.85 4.83 -23.65
CA ASP A 174 -2.86 3.75 -24.64
C ASP A 174 -1.98 2.56 -24.22
N THR A 175 -0.92 2.84 -23.47
CA THR A 175 0.01 1.85 -22.92
C THR A 175 -0.46 1.20 -21.61
N ASN A 176 -1.61 1.62 -21.05
CA ASN A 176 -2.16 0.96 -19.87
C ASN A 176 -2.61 -0.46 -20.20
N LEU A 177 -2.42 -1.39 -19.27
CA LEU A 177 -2.76 -2.81 -19.44
C LEU A 177 -4.23 -3.03 -19.80
N ALA A 178 -5.14 -2.16 -19.35
CA ALA A 178 -6.53 -2.25 -19.76
C ALA A 178 -6.76 -2.02 -21.24
N ASN A 179 -5.87 -1.30 -21.94
CA ASN A 179 -5.92 -1.06 -23.37
C ASN A 179 -5.06 -2.04 -24.14
N THR A 180 -3.89 -2.42 -23.62
CA THR A 180 -2.96 -3.32 -24.31
C THR A 180 -3.32 -4.80 -24.14
N HIS A 181 -3.96 -5.15 -23.03
CA HIS A 181 -4.35 -6.51 -22.68
C HIS A 181 -5.78 -6.55 -22.10
N PRO A 182 -6.81 -6.19 -22.88
CA PRO A 182 -8.20 -6.11 -22.40
C PRO A 182 -8.77 -7.47 -21.97
N ASP A 183 -8.26 -8.58 -22.49
CA ASP A 183 -8.54 -9.95 -22.09
C ASP A 183 -8.04 -10.27 -20.69
N TRP A 184 -7.20 -9.47 -20.19
CA TRP A 184 -6.64 -9.47 -18.86
C TRP A 184 -7.50 -8.74 -17.83
N VAL A 185 -8.48 -8.00 -18.20
CA VAL A 185 -9.16 -7.04 -17.35
C VAL A 185 -10.59 -7.42 -17.10
N CYS A 186 -11.03 -7.39 -15.87
CA CYS A 186 -12.43 -7.38 -15.55
C CYS A 186 -12.88 -6.08 -14.89
N THR A 187 -14.19 -5.83 -14.97
CA THR A 187 -14.85 -4.68 -14.37
C THR A 187 -15.69 -5.15 -13.19
N VAL A 188 -15.53 -4.47 -12.04
CA VAL A 188 -16.47 -4.65 -10.94
C VAL A 188 -16.88 -3.26 -10.41
N GLY A 189 -18.16 -2.98 -10.48
CA GLY A 189 -18.66 -1.62 -10.35
C GLY A 189 -18.04 -0.72 -11.42
N GLU A 190 -17.44 0.39 -11.01
CA GLU A 190 -16.73 1.31 -11.90
C GLU A 190 -15.22 1.03 -12.02
N GLY A 191 -14.70 0.05 -11.26
CA GLY A 191 -13.28 -0.27 -11.20
C GLY A 191 -12.82 -1.21 -12.30
N LEU A 192 -11.51 -1.13 -12.62
CA LEU A 192 -10.80 -2.04 -13.52
C LEU A 192 -9.60 -2.63 -12.81
N TYR A 193 -9.35 -3.87 -13.06
CA TYR A 193 -8.35 -4.61 -12.31
C TYR A 193 -7.80 -5.79 -13.10
N LEU A 194 -6.62 -6.25 -12.72
CA LEU A 194 -5.99 -7.45 -13.24
C LEU A 194 -6.49 -8.71 -12.50
N ASN A 195 -6.79 -9.92 -13.09
CA ASN A 195 -7.27 -11.16 -12.50
C ASN A 195 -6.16 -11.98 -11.82
N PRO A 196 -6.19 -12.27 -10.54
CA PRO A 196 -5.26 -13.14 -9.89
C PRO A 196 -5.24 -14.59 -10.42
N ALA A 197 -6.23 -14.98 -11.20
CA ALA A 197 -6.31 -16.33 -11.77
C ALA A 197 -5.48 -16.53 -13.04
N ILE A 198 -4.95 -15.47 -13.64
CA ILE A 198 -4.16 -15.57 -14.86
C ILE A 198 -2.67 -15.42 -14.53
N PRO A 199 -1.87 -16.47 -14.75
CA PRO A 199 -0.46 -16.50 -14.37
C PRO A 199 0.35 -15.32 -14.90
N GLU A 200 0.14 -14.99 -16.15
CA GLU A 200 0.94 -13.99 -16.85
C GLU A 200 0.65 -12.56 -16.35
N ALA A 201 -0.50 -12.32 -15.73
CA ALA A 201 -0.73 -11.07 -15.02
C ALA A 201 0.09 -10.98 -13.73
N ALA A 202 0.12 -12.07 -12.99
CA ALA A 202 1.00 -12.18 -11.84
C ALA A 202 2.46 -11.95 -12.27
N ASP A 203 2.89 -12.58 -13.38
CA ASP A 203 4.24 -12.43 -13.92
C ASP A 203 4.54 -10.97 -14.32
N TYR A 204 3.57 -10.25 -14.88
CA TYR A 204 3.74 -8.81 -15.19
C TYR A 204 3.90 -7.96 -13.92
N VAL A 205 3.13 -8.27 -12.87
CA VAL A 205 3.29 -7.60 -11.57
C VAL A 205 4.68 -7.89 -10.99
N VAL A 206 5.15 -9.14 -11.07
CA VAL A 206 6.51 -9.54 -10.64
C VAL A 206 7.58 -8.77 -11.42
N GLN A 207 7.44 -8.64 -12.75
CA GLN A 207 8.37 -7.83 -13.57
C GLN A 207 8.40 -6.37 -13.12
N GLY A 208 7.24 -5.79 -12.78
CA GLY A 208 7.16 -4.41 -12.26
C GLY A 208 7.84 -4.26 -10.90
N VAL A 209 7.79 -5.27 -10.04
CA VAL A 209 8.56 -5.27 -8.78
C VAL A 209 10.05 -5.44 -9.07
N ALA A 210 10.42 -6.34 -9.99
CA ALA A 210 11.82 -6.50 -10.41
C ALA A 210 12.40 -5.18 -10.95
N GLU A 211 11.64 -4.44 -11.76
CA GLU A 211 12.03 -3.12 -12.27
C GLU A 211 12.30 -2.14 -11.13
N LEU A 212 11.42 -2.09 -10.13
CA LEU A 212 11.58 -1.22 -8.96
C LEU A 212 12.88 -1.53 -8.19
N VAL A 213 13.05 -2.78 -7.77
CA VAL A 213 14.20 -3.16 -6.93
C VAL A 213 15.54 -3.19 -7.66
N GLN A 214 15.52 -3.24 -9.00
CA GLN A 214 16.74 -3.14 -9.83
C GLN A 214 17.17 -1.71 -10.13
N ASN A 215 16.21 -0.77 -10.18
CA ASN A 215 16.47 0.59 -10.65
C ASN A 215 16.51 1.62 -9.53
N TYR A 216 15.97 1.32 -8.34
CA TYR A 216 15.88 2.26 -7.23
C TYR A 216 16.48 1.67 -5.95
N PRO A 217 17.19 2.47 -5.15
CA PRO A 217 17.76 2.04 -3.86
C PRO A 217 16.66 2.01 -2.78
N LEU A 218 15.66 1.16 -2.97
CA LEU A 218 14.57 0.94 -2.04
C LEU A 218 15.04 0.17 -0.80
N ASP A 219 14.35 0.33 0.33
CA ASP A 219 14.55 -0.47 1.54
C ASP A 219 13.61 -1.68 1.58
N GLY A 220 12.58 -1.69 0.73
CA GLY A 220 11.66 -2.80 0.61
C GLY A 220 10.50 -2.55 -0.36
N ILE A 221 9.70 -3.59 -0.50
CA ILE A 221 8.43 -3.58 -1.24
C ILE A 221 7.30 -3.87 -0.25
N HIS A 222 6.21 -3.13 -0.37
CA HIS A 222 5.02 -3.29 0.45
C HIS A 222 3.77 -3.48 -0.40
N PHE A 223 2.96 -4.52 -0.09
CA PHE A 223 1.63 -4.69 -0.65
C PHE A 223 0.56 -4.42 0.41
N ASP A 224 -0.61 -3.98 0.00
CA ASP A 224 -1.78 -3.88 0.86
C ASP A 224 -2.67 -5.15 0.83
N ASP A 225 -3.92 -5.03 1.31
CA ASP A 225 -4.88 -6.14 1.41
C ASP A 225 -5.69 -6.40 0.12
N TYR A 226 -5.42 -5.67 -0.97
CA TYR A 226 -6.24 -5.75 -2.18
C TYR A 226 -5.69 -6.75 -3.20
N PHE A 227 -6.07 -8.03 -3.06
CA PHE A 227 -5.75 -9.09 -4.02
C PHE A 227 -6.94 -9.45 -4.91
N TYR A 228 -7.76 -10.41 -4.49
CA TYR A 228 -9.00 -10.66 -5.20
C TYR A 228 -10.02 -9.56 -4.93
N PRO A 229 -10.70 -9.14 -5.93
CA PRO A 229 -11.54 -7.95 -5.87
C PRO A 229 -13.01 -8.24 -5.65
N THR A 230 -13.43 -9.49 -5.76
CA THR A 230 -14.78 -9.96 -5.43
C THR A 230 -14.77 -11.44 -5.07
N THR A 231 -15.76 -11.84 -4.30
CA THR A 231 -16.06 -13.24 -4.05
C THR A 231 -16.93 -13.87 -5.15
N ASP A 232 -17.40 -13.08 -6.12
CA ASP A 232 -18.21 -13.58 -7.23
C ASP A 232 -17.46 -14.65 -8.01
N ALA A 233 -18.07 -15.84 -8.12
CA ALA A 233 -17.47 -16.99 -8.81
C ALA A 233 -17.42 -16.80 -10.34
N SER A 234 -18.17 -15.87 -10.90
CA SER A 234 -18.16 -15.60 -12.33
C SER A 234 -16.89 -14.92 -12.81
N LEU A 235 -16.14 -14.26 -11.88
CA LEU A 235 -14.93 -13.49 -12.18
C LEU A 235 -13.90 -14.32 -12.95
N ASP A 236 -13.65 -15.52 -12.49
CA ASP A 236 -12.59 -16.44 -12.96
C ASP A 236 -13.11 -17.86 -13.26
N ALA A 237 -14.41 -17.98 -13.57
CA ALA A 237 -15.08 -19.27 -13.77
C ALA A 237 -14.42 -20.13 -14.85
N ALA A 238 -13.98 -19.53 -15.96
CA ALA A 238 -13.32 -20.26 -17.05
C ALA A 238 -11.96 -20.81 -16.61
N GLN A 239 -11.17 -20.01 -15.90
CA GLN A 239 -9.85 -20.38 -15.38
C GLN A 239 -9.99 -21.46 -14.29
N PHE A 240 -10.97 -21.30 -13.40
CA PHE A 240 -11.25 -22.30 -12.38
C PHE A 240 -11.66 -23.65 -12.99
N ALA A 241 -12.57 -23.63 -13.97
CA ALA A 241 -12.96 -24.85 -14.68
C ALA A 241 -11.78 -25.53 -15.40
N ALA A 242 -10.91 -24.73 -16.04
CA ALA A 242 -9.73 -25.24 -16.72
C ALA A 242 -8.68 -25.82 -15.75
N SER A 243 -8.63 -25.32 -14.50
CA SER A 243 -7.65 -25.78 -13.50
C SER A 243 -7.92 -27.20 -12.98
N GLY A 244 -9.15 -27.71 -13.10
CA GLY A 244 -9.57 -28.97 -12.50
C GLY A 244 -9.64 -28.96 -10.96
N ALA A 245 -9.48 -27.81 -10.31
CA ALA A 245 -9.56 -27.71 -8.86
C ALA A 245 -11.00 -27.94 -8.35
N ALA A 246 -11.14 -28.55 -7.17
CA ALA A 246 -12.43 -28.87 -6.58
C ALA A 246 -12.97 -27.74 -5.66
N ASP A 247 -12.13 -26.90 -5.12
CA ASP A 247 -12.48 -25.81 -4.17
C ASP A 247 -12.00 -24.46 -4.71
N LEU A 248 -12.96 -23.59 -5.04
CA LEU A 248 -12.70 -22.26 -5.59
C LEU A 248 -11.90 -21.40 -4.62
N GLY A 249 -12.23 -21.42 -3.32
CA GLY A 249 -11.56 -20.60 -2.32
C GLY A 249 -10.09 -21.02 -2.12
N ALA A 250 -9.83 -22.33 -2.04
CA ALA A 250 -8.47 -22.85 -1.96
C ALA A 250 -7.66 -22.53 -3.21
N TRP A 251 -8.25 -22.67 -4.39
CA TRP A 251 -7.59 -22.36 -5.65
C TRP A 251 -7.26 -20.85 -5.78
N ARG A 252 -8.18 -19.98 -5.40
CA ARG A 252 -7.93 -18.52 -5.38
C ARG A 252 -6.80 -18.16 -4.41
N ARG A 253 -6.75 -18.78 -3.22
CA ARG A 253 -5.64 -18.59 -2.27
C ARG A 253 -4.30 -19.05 -2.86
N GLN A 254 -4.28 -20.15 -3.60
CA GLN A 254 -3.07 -20.59 -4.30
C GLN A 254 -2.60 -19.58 -5.35
N ASN A 255 -3.53 -18.97 -6.11
CA ASN A 255 -3.20 -17.94 -7.10
C ASN A 255 -2.56 -16.71 -6.42
N VAL A 256 -3.12 -16.23 -5.31
CA VAL A 256 -2.55 -15.12 -4.56
C VAL A 256 -1.19 -15.49 -3.97
N THR A 257 -1.09 -16.66 -3.32
CA THR A 257 0.18 -17.11 -2.73
C THR A 257 1.28 -17.30 -3.78
N ARG A 258 0.93 -17.73 -5.00
CA ARG A 258 1.88 -17.83 -6.13
C ARG A 258 2.46 -16.46 -6.48
N LEU A 259 1.64 -15.41 -6.59
CA LEU A 259 2.14 -14.05 -6.82
C LEU A 259 3.06 -13.61 -5.68
N VAL A 260 2.58 -13.75 -4.43
CA VAL A 260 3.32 -13.33 -3.22
C VAL A 260 4.68 -14.02 -3.16
N LYS A 261 4.72 -15.34 -3.41
CA LYS A 261 5.98 -16.11 -3.46
C LYS A 261 6.91 -15.63 -4.58
N ALA A 262 6.39 -15.44 -5.78
CA ALA A 262 7.18 -15.00 -6.92
C ALA A 262 7.76 -13.59 -6.70
N VAL A 263 7.03 -12.68 -6.06
CA VAL A 263 7.52 -11.36 -5.66
C VAL A 263 8.62 -11.48 -4.60
N TYR A 264 8.40 -12.27 -3.56
CA TYR A 264 9.40 -12.52 -2.51
C TYR A 264 10.71 -13.04 -3.12
N ASP A 265 10.62 -14.10 -3.93
CA ASP A 265 11.81 -14.68 -4.58
C ASP A 265 12.53 -13.68 -5.48
N THR A 266 11.78 -12.86 -6.20
CA THR A 266 12.36 -11.82 -7.07
C THR A 266 13.09 -10.75 -6.27
N VAL A 267 12.49 -10.26 -5.19
CA VAL A 267 13.12 -9.28 -4.29
C VAL A 267 14.40 -9.85 -3.70
N LYS A 268 14.35 -11.09 -3.15
CA LYS A 268 15.50 -11.75 -2.55
C LYS A 268 16.60 -12.14 -3.55
N ALA A 269 16.25 -12.38 -4.81
CA ALA A 269 17.24 -12.65 -5.85
C ALA A 269 18.02 -11.40 -6.29
N VAL A 270 17.44 -10.21 -6.14
CA VAL A 270 18.11 -8.93 -6.43
C VAL A 270 18.99 -8.52 -5.25
N ASP A 271 18.40 -8.46 -4.06
CA ASP A 271 19.10 -8.18 -2.81
C ASP A 271 18.41 -8.92 -1.65
N PRO A 272 19.09 -9.88 -0.98
CA PRO A 272 18.50 -10.63 0.13
C PRO A 272 18.19 -9.77 1.36
N THR A 273 18.74 -8.56 1.46
CA THR A 273 18.48 -7.62 2.57
C THR A 273 17.22 -6.79 2.36
N LEU A 274 16.75 -6.63 1.10
CA LEU A 274 15.50 -5.93 0.82
C LEU A 274 14.31 -6.66 1.44
N ARG A 275 13.40 -5.90 2.01
CA ARG A 275 12.22 -6.45 2.66
C ARG A 275 11.05 -6.54 1.70
N PHE A 276 10.25 -7.59 1.85
CA PHE A 276 8.94 -7.67 1.24
C PHE A 276 7.89 -7.96 2.32
N GLY A 277 6.93 -7.07 2.45
CA GLY A 277 5.87 -7.21 3.43
C GLY A 277 4.48 -6.90 2.89
N ILE A 278 3.48 -7.33 3.64
CA ILE A 278 2.07 -7.15 3.27
C ILE A 278 1.30 -6.61 4.47
N SER A 279 0.38 -5.65 4.24
CA SER A 279 -0.57 -5.22 5.23
C SER A 279 -1.96 -5.82 4.95
N PRO A 280 -2.24 -7.04 5.45
CA PRO A 280 -3.56 -7.65 5.33
C PRO A 280 -4.59 -6.92 6.19
N GLN A 281 -5.86 -7.27 6.04
CA GLN A 281 -6.91 -6.77 6.94
C GLN A 281 -6.65 -7.19 8.38
N GLY A 282 -7.14 -6.41 9.34
CA GLY A 282 -7.09 -6.81 10.75
C GLY A 282 -7.96 -8.04 11.07
N ASN A 283 -8.92 -8.37 10.20
CA ASN A 283 -9.75 -9.57 10.27
C ASN A 283 -9.20 -10.69 9.39
N PRO A 284 -8.47 -11.67 9.93
CA PRO A 284 -7.85 -12.74 9.15
C PRO A 284 -8.86 -13.66 8.46
N ASP A 285 -10.13 -13.72 8.92
CA ASP A 285 -11.18 -14.46 8.23
C ASP A 285 -11.56 -13.79 6.90
N ASN A 286 -11.56 -12.45 6.86
CA ASN A 286 -11.79 -11.72 5.62
C ASN A 286 -10.62 -11.88 4.65
N ASP A 287 -9.39 -11.81 5.14
CA ASP A 287 -8.21 -12.08 4.33
C ASP A 287 -8.36 -13.43 3.61
N ARG A 288 -8.63 -14.47 4.38
CA ARG A 288 -8.73 -15.83 3.86
C ARG A 288 -9.93 -16.07 2.93
N ASN A 289 -11.09 -15.47 3.22
CA ASN A 289 -12.36 -15.83 2.58
C ASN A 289 -12.86 -14.78 1.58
N THR A 290 -12.34 -13.56 1.60
CA THR A 290 -12.78 -12.48 0.70
C THR A 290 -11.66 -11.93 -0.17
N GLN A 291 -10.45 -11.78 0.38
CA GLN A 291 -9.24 -11.37 -0.35
C GLN A 291 -8.44 -12.57 -0.87
N TYR A 292 -8.75 -13.77 -0.35
CA TYR A 292 -8.04 -15.03 -0.63
C TYR A 292 -6.55 -14.96 -0.30
N SER A 293 -6.19 -14.16 0.72
CA SER A 293 -4.86 -14.07 1.30
C SER A 293 -4.71 -15.08 2.42
N ASP A 294 -3.87 -16.11 2.25
CA ASP A 294 -3.69 -17.13 3.29
C ASP A 294 -2.65 -16.69 4.33
N VAL A 295 -2.99 -15.65 5.09
CA VAL A 295 -2.11 -15.02 6.10
C VAL A 295 -1.59 -16.03 7.14
N PHE A 296 -2.37 -17.06 7.45
CA PHE A 296 -1.96 -18.13 8.36
C PHE A 296 -0.80 -18.94 7.80
N ALA A 297 -0.89 -19.31 6.52
CA ALA A 297 0.18 -20.02 5.84
C ALA A 297 1.41 -19.13 5.65
N TRP A 298 1.22 -17.85 5.31
CA TRP A 298 2.31 -16.91 5.08
C TRP A 298 3.12 -16.63 6.35
N LEU A 299 2.46 -16.46 7.51
CA LEU A 299 3.14 -16.30 8.79
C LEU A 299 4.00 -17.52 9.17
N ALA A 300 3.50 -18.73 8.88
CA ALA A 300 4.16 -19.97 9.28
C ALA A 300 5.23 -20.44 8.28
N ALA A 301 5.31 -19.84 7.08
CA ALA A 301 6.24 -20.25 6.03
C ALA A 301 7.68 -19.82 6.37
N ALA A 302 8.63 -20.77 6.27
CA ALA A 302 10.03 -20.56 6.59
C ALA A 302 10.96 -21.15 5.53
N GLY A 303 12.20 -20.67 5.45
CA GLY A 303 13.21 -21.17 4.53
C GLY A 303 12.76 -21.03 3.07
N ASP A 304 12.89 -22.08 2.26
CA ASP A 304 12.50 -22.06 0.85
C ASP A 304 10.98 -21.82 0.63
N ALA A 305 10.17 -22.06 1.65
CA ALA A 305 8.73 -21.81 1.62
C ALA A 305 8.36 -20.38 2.04
N ALA A 306 9.30 -19.56 2.53
CA ALA A 306 9.04 -18.18 2.94
C ALA A 306 8.46 -17.36 1.78
N VAL A 307 7.51 -16.49 2.10
CA VAL A 307 6.80 -15.68 1.11
C VAL A 307 6.74 -14.20 1.48
N VAL A 308 7.06 -13.85 2.73
CA VAL A 308 7.14 -12.47 3.24
C VAL A 308 8.23 -12.36 4.30
N ASP A 309 8.76 -11.15 4.51
CA ASP A 309 9.61 -10.82 5.66
C ASP A 309 8.78 -10.30 6.84
N TYR A 310 7.58 -9.76 6.56
CA TYR A 310 6.67 -9.31 7.60
C TYR A 310 5.21 -9.28 7.16
N LEU A 311 4.29 -9.36 8.11
CA LEU A 311 2.91 -8.92 7.96
C LEU A 311 2.63 -7.73 8.88
N CYS A 312 1.75 -6.82 8.42
CA CYS A 312 1.30 -5.65 9.15
C CYS A 312 -0.23 -5.55 9.13
N PRO A 313 -0.98 -6.42 9.87
CA PRO A 313 -2.43 -6.41 9.87
C PRO A 313 -3.00 -5.04 10.27
N GLN A 314 -4.02 -4.58 9.53
CA GLN A 314 -4.67 -3.28 9.66
C GLN A 314 -5.67 -3.30 10.83
N VAL A 315 -5.16 -3.21 12.06
CA VAL A 315 -5.97 -3.20 13.30
C VAL A 315 -6.48 -1.78 13.57
N TYR A 316 -7.52 -1.38 12.85
CA TYR A 316 -8.08 -0.02 12.89
C TYR A 316 -9.25 0.11 13.86
N TRP A 317 -9.25 -0.65 14.95
CA TRP A 317 -10.27 -0.62 16.01
C TRP A 317 -9.68 -0.16 17.33
N GLY A 318 -10.55 0.39 18.18
CA GLY A 318 -10.20 0.78 19.54
C GLY A 318 -10.45 -0.34 20.56
N TYR A 319 -10.15 -0.03 21.81
CA TYR A 319 -10.45 -0.92 22.92
C TYR A 319 -11.97 -1.06 23.11
N GLY A 320 -12.41 -2.27 23.43
CA GLY A 320 -13.82 -2.56 23.61
C GLY A 320 -14.67 -2.45 22.35
N TYR A 321 -14.05 -2.39 21.16
CA TYR A 321 -14.78 -2.38 19.90
C TYR A 321 -15.77 -3.54 19.82
N THR A 322 -17.02 -3.22 19.49
CA THR A 322 -18.12 -4.17 19.46
C THR A 322 -18.83 -4.06 18.11
N LEU A 323 -18.98 -5.19 17.42
CA LEU A 323 -19.77 -5.26 16.18
C LEU A 323 -21.25 -5.02 16.49
N GLN A 324 -22.04 -4.66 15.49
CA GLN A 324 -23.51 -4.54 15.61
C GLN A 324 -24.18 -5.86 16.04
N SER A 325 -23.53 -6.98 15.80
CA SER A 325 -23.94 -8.32 16.27
C SER A 325 -23.67 -8.58 17.78
N GLY A 326 -23.04 -7.63 18.48
CA GLY A 326 -22.61 -7.78 19.87
C GLY A 326 -21.25 -8.49 20.06
N SER A 327 -20.61 -8.97 18.99
CA SER A 327 -19.30 -9.59 19.11
C SER A 327 -18.21 -8.54 19.37
N THR A 328 -17.32 -8.84 20.32
CA THR A 328 -16.19 -7.97 20.73
C THR A 328 -14.84 -8.47 20.19
N ARG A 329 -14.84 -9.44 19.27
CA ARG A 329 -13.62 -10.16 18.81
C ARG A 329 -12.57 -9.26 18.14
N PHE A 330 -12.97 -8.08 17.64
CA PHE A 330 -12.08 -7.12 17.00
C PHE A 330 -11.67 -5.95 17.90
N GLY A 331 -12.09 -5.91 19.17
CA GLY A 331 -11.51 -4.98 20.13
C GLY A 331 -9.99 -5.12 20.15
N PHE A 332 -9.28 -3.98 20.20
CA PHE A 332 -7.82 -3.95 20.13
C PHE A 332 -7.17 -4.95 21.08
N GLU A 333 -7.67 -4.99 22.32
CA GLU A 333 -7.22 -5.89 23.40
C GLU A 333 -7.46 -7.38 23.13
N LYS A 334 -8.17 -7.73 22.07
CA LYS A 334 -8.47 -9.11 21.68
C LYS A 334 -7.84 -9.50 20.35
N ILE A 335 -7.91 -8.62 19.36
CA ILE A 335 -7.43 -8.94 18.02
C ILE A 335 -5.89 -8.96 17.95
N VAL A 336 -5.20 -8.08 18.69
CA VAL A 336 -3.73 -8.08 18.76
C VAL A 336 -3.20 -9.38 19.36
N PRO A 337 -3.64 -9.82 20.57
CA PRO A 337 -3.22 -11.11 21.10
C PRO A 337 -3.58 -12.30 20.20
N ALA A 338 -4.70 -12.23 19.45
CA ALA A 338 -5.09 -13.29 18.52
C ALA A 338 -4.09 -13.41 17.35
N TRP A 339 -3.62 -12.28 16.78
CA TRP A 339 -2.57 -12.29 15.79
C TRP A 339 -1.22 -12.77 16.33
N LEU A 340 -0.82 -12.31 17.52
CA LEU A 340 0.43 -12.71 18.17
C LEU A 340 0.48 -14.21 18.54
N ALA A 341 -0.69 -14.82 18.76
CA ALA A 341 -0.80 -16.24 19.08
C ALA A 341 -0.77 -17.17 17.83
N MET A 342 -0.79 -16.63 16.61
CA MET A 342 -0.70 -17.44 15.39
C MET A 342 0.68 -18.09 15.28
N PRO A 343 0.77 -19.35 14.79
CA PRO A 343 2.05 -19.93 14.42
C PRO A 343 2.82 -19.03 13.46
N ARG A 344 4.05 -18.67 13.82
CA ARG A 344 4.89 -17.74 13.06
C ARG A 344 6.31 -18.27 12.92
N ALA A 345 6.88 -18.17 11.74
CA ALA A 345 8.30 -18.43 11.49
C ALA A 345 9.15 -17.38 12.23
N ALA A 346 10.32 -17.77 12.70
CA ALA A 346 11.17 -16.92 13.54
C ALA A 346 11.75 -15.71 12.80
N ASP A 347 11.82 -15.79 11.48
CA ASP A 347 12.33 -14.79 10.55
C ASP A 347 11.24 -13.90 9.94
N VAL A 348 9.95 -14.13 10.27
CA VAL A 348 8.85 -13.28 9.85
C VAL A 348 8.46 -12.32 10.97
N ALA A 349 8.58 -11.02 10.74
CA ALA A 349 8.13 -10.01 11.70
C ALA A 349 6.61 -9.80 11.67
N LEU A 350 6.02 -9.41 12.79
CA LEU A 350 4.60 -9.07 12.90
C LEU A 350 4.44 -7.65 13.46
N TYR A 351 4.13 -6.73 12.57
CA TYR A 351 3.83 -5.33 12.89
C TYR A 351 2.33 -5.11 12.94
N PHE A 352 1.88 -3.96 13.47
CA PHE A 352 0.46 -3.66 13.56
C PHE A 352 0.13 -2.30 12.96
N GLY A 353 -0.78 -2.28 12.01
CA GLY A 353 -1.33 -1.06 11.42
C GLY A 353 -2.37 -0.42 12.33
N LEU A 354 -2.15 0.83 12.71
CA LEU A 354 -3.01 1.61 13.61
C LEU A 354 -3.78 2.68 12.83
N GLY A 355 -5.05 2.85 13.16
CA GLY A 355 -5.96 3.71 12.41
C GLY A 355 -5.91 5.19 12.82
N ALA A 356 -4.86 5.93 12.49
CA ALA A 356 -4.77 7.37 12.77
C ALA A 356 -5.95 8.18 12.20
N TYR A 357 -6.57 7.72 11.12
CA TYR A 357 -7.76 8.36 10.54
C TYR A 357 -9.03 8.25 11.43
N ARG A 358 -8.95 7.50 12.52
CA ARG A 358 -10.02 7.39 13.53
C ARG A 358 -10.04 8.57 14.50
N ILE A 359 -8.94 9.31 14.59
CA ILE A 359 -8.83 10.49 15.47
C ILE A 359 -9.99 11.45 15.20
N GLY A 360 -10.77 11.75 16.21
CA GLY A 360 -11.94 12.61 16.16
C GLY A 360 -13.16 12.05 15.39
N VAL A 361 -13.04 10.85 14.80
CA VAL A 361 -14.11 10.21 13.99
C VAL A 361 -14.68 8.99 14.70
N GLY A 362 -13.85 8.26 15.45
CA GLY A 362 -14.21 7.00 16.08
C GLY A 362 -14.11 5.79 15.15
N ASP A 363 -14.29 4.60 15.69
CA ASP A 363 -14.15 3.34 14.97
C ASP A 363 -15.48 2.76 14.45
N GLY A 364 -16.60 3.38 14.79
CA GLY A 364 -17.93 2.97 14.34
C GLY A 364 -18.47 1.71 15.02
N GLY A 365 -17.90 1.31 16.15
CA GLY A 365 -18.38 0.20 16.97
C GLY A 365 -19.74 0.49 17.62
N ALA A 366 -20.45 -0.58 18.00
CA ALA A 366 -21.71 -0.48 18.74
C ALA A 366 -21.50 -0.01 20.19
N ASN A 367 -20.28 -0.15 20.74
CA ASN A 367 -19.91 0.38 22.04
C ASN A 367 -19.49 1.86 21.91
N PRO A 368 -20.20 2.82 22.53
CA PRO A 368 -19.82 4.24 22.47
C PRO A 368 -18.42 4.53 23.02
N ASP A 369 -17.95 3.78 24.04
CA ASP A 369 -16.65 4.00 24.66
C ASP A 369 -15.50 3.68 23.69
N SER A 370 -15.65 2.70 22.79
CA SER A 370 -14.66 2.41 21.77
C SER A 370 -14.54 3.54 20.74
N THR A 371 -15.59 4.31 20.55
CA THR A 371 -15.60 5.46 19.64
C THR A 371 -15.04 6.71 20.34
N THR A 372 -15.43 6.99 21.57
CA THR A 372 -15.05 8.23 22.29
C THR A 372 -13.56 8.27 22.63
N GLN A 373 -12.87 7.15 22.80
CA GLN A 373 -11.43 7.12 23.04
C GLN A 373 -10.62 7.81 21.93
N TRP A 374 -11.13 7.84 20.69
CA TRP A 374 -10.47 8.50 19.57
C TRP A 374 -10.53 10.04 19.63
N SER A 375 -11.15 10.58 20.67
CA SER A 375 -11.22 12.01 20.99
C SER A 375 -10.43 12.38 22.25
N THR A 376 -9.60 11.48 22.79
CA THR A 376 -8.80 11.72 23.99
C THR A 376 -7.43 12.34 23.74
N GLY A 377 -6.93 12.27 22.49
CA GLY A 377 -5.63 12.79 22.09
C GLY A 377 -4.43 11.89 22.50
N ASN A 378 -4.68 10.63 22.89
CA ASN A 378 -3.64 9.67 23.26
C ASN A 378 -3.99 8.23 22.87
N ALA A 379 -4.97 8.03 22.02
CA ALA A 379 -5.46 6.70 21.64
C ALA A 379 -4.36 5.86 20.97
N LEU A 380 -3.63 6.44 20.04
CA LEU A 380 -2.52 5.78 19.33
C LEU A 380 -1.35 5.49 20.29
N ALA A 381 -0.97 6.46 21.13
CA ALA A 381 0.10 6.26 22.11
C ALA A 381 -0.21 5.11 23.07
N ARG A 382 -1.46 4.99 23.52
CA ARG A 382 -1.91 3.87 24.34
C ARG A 382 -1.79 2.54 23.59
N GLN A 383 -2.20 2.48 22.31
CA GLN A 383 -2.07 1.29 21.48
C GLN A 383 -0.60 0.89 21.28
N VAL A 384 0.29 1.85 21.00
CA VAL A 384 1.74 1.60 20.89
C VAL A 384 2.32 1.07 22.19
N SER A 385 1.95 1.64 23.35
CA SER A 385 2.38 1.15 24.65
C SER A 385 1.97 -0.30 24.90
N ASP A 386 0.74 -0.65 24.53
CA ASP A 386 0.23 -2.02 24.67
C ASP A 386 0.90 -3.01 23.71
N LEU A 387 1.19 -2.61 22.47
CA LEU A 387 1.96 -3.40 21.51
C LEU A 387 3.35 -3.74 22.07
N ARG A 388 4.04 -2.75 22.64
CA ARG A 388 5.34 -2.96 23.30
C ARG A 388 5.26 -3.90 24.49
N SER A 389 4.22 -3.77 25.32
CA SER A 389 4.02 -4.67 26.46
C SER A 389 3.78 -6.13 26.05
N GLN A 390 3.31 -6.35 24.83
CA GLN A 390 3.07 -7.66 24.23
C GLN A 390 4.22 -8.15 23.34
N ASN A 391 5.34 -7.41 23.28
CA ASN A 391 6.51 -7.71 22.44
C ASN A 391 6.18 -7.80 20.94
N ALA A 392 5.30 -6.94 20.44
CA ALA A 392 5.13 -6.77 19.00
C ALA A 392 6.40 -6.18 18.38
N ASP A 393 6.71 -6.55 17.14
CA ASP A 393 7.95 -6.15 16.47
C ASP A 393 7.92 -4.69 15.98
N GLY A 394 6.74 -4.04 15.97
CA GLY A 394 6.57 -2.65 15.56
C GLY A 394 5.14 -2.30 15.14
N TRP A 395 5.00 -1.11 14.56
CA TRP A 395 3.71 -0.54 14.20
C TRP A 395 3.80 0.43 13.03
N ALA A 396 2.66 0.68 12.38
CA ALA A 396 2.52 1.66 11.31
C ALA A 396 1.23 2.47 11.47
N LEU A 397 1.26 3.76 11.12
CA LEU A 397 0.14 4.69 11.25
C LEU A 397 -0.56 4.90 9.91
N TYR A 398 -1.83 4.60 9.80
CA TYR A 398 -2.62 4.85 8.62
C TYR A 398 -3.51 6.06 8.83
N ARG A 399 -3.17 7.22 8.27
CA ARG A 399 -2.12 7.59 7.33
C ARG A 399 -1.54 8.98 7.68
N TYR A 400 -0.53 9.46 6.95
CA TYR A 400 0.16 10.73 7.19
C TYR A 400 -0.80 11.93 7.33
N ASP A 401 -1.71 12.15 6.39
CA ASP A 401 -2.64 13.30 6.44
C ASP A 401 -3.50 13.32 7.71
N SER A 402 -3.79 12.16 8.29
CA SER A 402 -4.60 12.07 9.52
C SER A 402 -3.88 12.64 10.73
N LEU A 403 -2.55 12.70 10.68
CA LEU A 403 -1.70 13.25 11.75
C LEU A 403 -1.25 14.68 11.47
N PHE A 404 -0.89 15.01 10.23
CA PHE A 404 -0.20 16.26 9.90
C PHE A 404 -1.04 17.24 9.07
N ARG A 405 -2.09 16.76 8.40
CA ARG A 405 -3.05 17.57 7.63
C ARG A 405 -4.50 17.25 8.03
N SER A 406 -4.70 16.98 9.33
CA SER A 406 -5.97 16.51 9.89
C SER A 406 -7.07 17.57 9.81
N SER A 407 -8.32 17.11 9.65
CA SER A 407 -9.51 17.96 9.82
C SER A 407 -9.80 18.32 11.29
N VAL A 408 -9.11 17.70 12.23
CA VAL A 408 -9.15 17.97 13.68
C VAL A 408 -7.72 18.24 14.19
N PRO A 409 -7.08 19.36 13.80
CA PRO A 409 -5.65 19.60 13.97
C PRO A 409 -5.19 19.60 15.43
N GLU A 410 -5.98 20.16 16.35
CA GLU A 410 -5.65 20.22 17.78
C GLU A 410 -5.58 18.81 18.39
N LEU A 411 -6.52 17.94 18.02
CA LEU A 411 -6.55 16.58 18.51
C LEU A 411 -5.41 15.73 17.91
N ALA A 412 -5.11 15.94 16.63
CA ALA A 412 -3.98 15.29 15.97
C ALA A 412 -2.64 15.73 16.58
N GLU A 413 -2.50 17.00 17.01
CA GLU A 413 -1.35 17.49 17.74
C GLU A 413 -1.19 16.81 19.10
N CYS A 414 -2.28 16.65 19.85
CA CYS A 414 -2.26 15.91 21.12
C CYS A 414 -1.79 14.46 20.90
N GLU A 415 -2.28 13.77 19.86
CA GLU A 415 -1.84 12.40 19.54
C GLU A 415 -0.35 12.34 19.16
N ARG A 416 0.15 13.29 18.34
CA ARG A 416 1.59 13.35 18.01
C ARG A 416 2.43 13.58 19.27
N THR A 417 2.04 14.55 20.12
CA THR A 417 2.72 14.81 21.38
C THR A 417 2.73 13.60 22.30
N ALA A 418 1.60 12.90 22.42
CA ALA A 418 1.52 11.68 23.21
C ALA A 418 2.42 10.56 22.65
N LEU A 419 2.48 10.38 21.34
CA LEU A 419 3.40 9.44 20.69
C LEU A 419 4.86 9.81 20.94
N GLN A 420 5.23 11.08 20.82
CA GLN A 420 6.59 11.56 21.05
C GLN A 420 7.09 11.29 22.47
N THR A 421 6.20 11.27 23.47
CA THR A 421 6.59 10.89 24.84
C THR A 421 7.03 9.44 25.00
N LEU A 422 6.75 8.60 24.02
CA LEU A 422 7.11 7.18 23.99
C LEU A 422 8.38 6.91 23.14
N LEU A 423 8.87 7.89 22.36
CA LEU A 423 9.96 7.77 21.40
C LEU A 423 11.21 8.50 21.83
#